data_086d5612ebc02d45727bfab28afb99fb
#
_entry.id   086d5612ebc02d45727bfab28afb99fb
#
_cell.length_a   1.000
_cell.length_b   1.000
_cell.length_c   1.000
_cell.angle_alpha   90.00
_cell.angle_beta   90.00
_cell.angle_gamma   90.00
#
_symmetry.space_group_name_H-M   'P 1'
#
loop_
_entity.id
_entity.type
_entity.pdbx_description
1 polymer ?
#
loop_
_entity_poly.entity_id
_entity_poly.type
_entity_poly.pdbx_seq_one_letter_code
_entity_poly.pdbx_strand_id
1 'polypeptide(L)'
;MRATLRLLNAASDDEVIDGRRQTVVYLFGRTANGESMAVRTPPQAPWFQVVEPPAEMVAQLEARDEVRATRSERLWVNGEERDCLRVEVWHPGKVVPLRDWLRACELTLLAADIPFHFRYIYDHDLGGCVTFEGEPLEKRGWSCPVIDATTMEPAETFTAPLRVLSFDVENSLVDRRIFCTCLTVHDG
;
A
#
# COMPACT_ATOMS: atom_id res chain seq x y z
N MET A 1 1.52 22.51 -5.68
CA MET A 1 1.31 22.24 -7.13
C MET A 1 0.16 21.26 -7.33
N ARG A 2 -0.51 21.30 -8.52
CA ARG A 2 -1.49 20.27 -8.92
C ARG A 2 -0.99 19.59 -10.19
N ALA A 3 -1.03 18.25 -10.24
CA ALA A 3 -0.65 17.48 -11.43
C ALA A 3 -1.37 16.12 -11.46
N THR A 4 -1.31 15.45 -12.63
CA THR A 4 -1.82 14.09 -12.81
C THR A 4 -0.67 13.14 -13.11
N LEU A 5 -0.70 11.98 -12.46
CA LEU A 5 0.33 10.95 -12.54
C LEU A 5 -0.26 9.66 -13.10
N ARG A 6 0.36 9.07 -14.12
CA ARG A 6 0.15 7.67 -14.49
C ARG A 6 0.85 6.81 -13.47
N LEU A 7 0.09 6.06 -12.68
CA LEU A 7 0.60 5.20 -11.62
C LEU A 7 1.33 3.98 -12.21
N LEU A 8 2.55 3.75 -11.77
CA LEU A 8 3.39 2.62 -12.20
C LEU A 8 3.70 1.67 -11.05
N ASN A 9 3.84 2.20 -9.83
CA ASN A 9 4.16 1.41 -8.65
C ASN A 9 3.72 2.15 -7.39
N ALA A 10 3.64 1.42 -6.28
CA ALA A 10 3.42 1.97 -4.95
C ALA A 10 4.28 1.23 -3.92
N ALA A 11 4.68 1.94 -2.89
CA ALA A 11 5.38 1.36 -1.73
C ALA A 11 4.92 2.06 -0.45
N SER A 12 4.95 1.36 0.67
CA SER A 12 4.71 1.97 1.98
C SER A 12 6.01 2.12 2.76
N ASP A 13 6.11 3.18 3.54
CA ASP A 13 7.23 3.45 4.44
C ASP A 13 6.71 3.96 5.78
N ASP A 14 7.48 3.73 6.84
CA ASP A 14 7.17 4.20 8.18
C ASP A 14 8.04 5.42 8.50
N GLU A 15 7.40 6.54 8.75
CA GLU A 15 8.05 7.81 9.07
C GLU A 15 7.71 8.29 10.49
N VAL A 16 8.59 9.07 11.08
CA VAL A 16 8.31 9.76 12.33
C VAL A 16 7.66 11.10 12.01
N ILE A 17 6.37 11.23 12.30
CA ILE A 17 5.55 12.42 12.09
C ILE A 17 4.99 12.84 13.45
N ASP A 18 5.25 14.07 13.87
CA ASP A 18 4.85 14.59 15.18
C ASP A 18 5.30 13.71 16.36
N GLY A 19 6.53 13.16 16.25
CA GLY A 19 7.13 12.30 17.27
C GLY A 19 6.56 10.88 17.35
N ARG A 20 5.69 10.48 16.41
CA ARG A 20 5.10 9.14 16.34
C ARG A 20 5.45 8.48 15.01
N ARG A 21 5.67 7.15 15.07
CA ARG A 21 5.84 6.35 13.87
C ARG A 21 4.49 6.19 13.19
N GLN A 22 4.39 6.65 11.94
CA GLN A 22 3.18 6.60 11.11
C GLN A 22 3.54 6.06 9.73
N THR A 23 2.60 5.40 9.08
CA THR A 23 2.80 4.84 7.75
C THR A 23 2.31 5.81 6.68
N VAL A 24 3.14 6.01 5.68
CA VAL A 24 2.82 6.76 4.45
C VAL A 24 2.92 5.82 3.25
N VAL A 25 2.25 6.16 2.17
CA VAL A 25 2.39 5.46 0.89
C VAL A 25 3.07 6.41 -0.10
N TYR A 26 4.00 5.88 -0.88
CA TYR A 26 4.59 6.56 -2.02
C TYR A 26 4.01 5.98 -3.29
N LEU A 27 3.39 6.81 -4.09
CA LEU A 27 2.90 6.47 -5.43
C LEU A 27 3.93 6.93 -6.44
N PHE A 28 4.47 6.01 -7.24
CA PHE A 28 5.47 6.28 -8.26
C PHE A 28 4.83 6.26 -9.64
N GLY A 29 5.18 7.22 -10.47
CA GLY A 29 4.60 7.26 -11.80
C GLY A 29 5.24 8.28 -12.73
N ARG A 30 4.53 8.55 -13.82
CA ARG A 30 4.93 9.53 -14.81
C ARG A 30 3.80 10.50 -15.13
N THR A 31 4.16 11.76 -15.34
CA THR A 31 3.27 12.78 -15.90
C THR A 31 3.03 12.52 -17.39
N ALA A 32 2.07 13.22 -17.97
CA ALA A 32 1.81 13.16 -19.42
C ALA A 32 3.02 13.59 -20.26
N ASN A 33 3.89 14.45 -19.72
CA ASN A 33 5.13 14.88 -20.37
C ASN A 33 6.29 13.88 -20.20
N GLY A 34 6.05 12.73 -19.53
CA GLY A 34 7.06 11.71 -19.33
C GLY A 34 8.01 11.97 -18.16
N GLU A 35 7.77 12.96 -17.32
CA GLU A 35 8.56 13.23 -16.13
C GLU A 35 8.26 12.18 -15.04
N SER A 36 9.32 11.59 -14.45
CA SER A 36 9.17 10.68 -13.31
C SER A 36 8.90 11.48 -12.05
N MET A 37 7.99 10.99 -11.21
CA MET A 37 7.62 11.64 -9.97
C MET A 37 7.20 10.61 -8.93
N ALA A 38 7.42 10.93 -7.66
CA ALA A 38 6.85 10.23 -6.52
C ALA A 38 5.91 11.16 -5.76
N VAL A 39 4.77 10.63 -5.34
CA VAL A 39 3.79 11.35 -4.53
C VAL A 39 3.69 10.67 -3.18
N ARG A 40 4.04 11.37 -2.11
CA ARG A 40 3.89 10.93 -0.73
C ARG A 40 2.46 11.23 -0.27
N THR A 41 1.79 10.24 0.25
CA THR A 41 0.42 10.39 0.76
C THR A 41 0.39 10.95 2.18
N PRO A 42 -0.73 11.53 2.62
CA PRO A 42 -0.97 11.73 4.04
C PRO A 42 -0.85 10.41 4.81
N PRO A 43 -0.42 10.45 6.09
CA PRO A 43 -0.31 9.26 6.92
C PRO A 43 -1.64 8.54 7.09
N GLN A 44 -1.63 7.21 6.99
CA GLN A 44 -2.80 6.37 7.19
C GLN A 44 -2.46 5.13 8.01
N ALA A 45 -3.35 4.76 8.93
CA ALA A 45 -3.19 3.55 9.71
C ALA A 45 -3.50 2.31 8.85
N PRO A 46 -2.63 1.30 8.82
CA PRO A 46 -2.95 0.01 8.26
C PRO A 46 -4.08 -0.67 9.03
N TRP A 47 -4.92 -1.43 8.35
CA TRP A 47 -6.04 -2.11 8.96
C TRP A 47 -6.40 -3.42 8.26
N PHE A 48 -7.13 -4.27 8.97
CA PHE A 48 -7.76 -5.49 8.47
C PHE A 48 -9.08 -5.72 9.21
N GLN A 49 -9.89 -6.70 8.76
CA GLN A 49 -11.12 -7.05 9.47
C GLN A 49 -11.04 -8.45 10.05
N VAL A 50 -11.76 -8.62 11.18
CA VAL A 50 -12.05 -9.91 11.81
C VAL A 50 -13.55 -10.16 11.70
N VAL A 51 -13.94 -11.31 11.16
CA VAL A 51 -15.33 -11.67 10.97
C VAL A 51 -15.90 -12.24 12.26
N GLU A 52 -17.00 -11.68 12.76
CA GLU A 52 -17.76 -12.15 13.93
C GLU A 52 -16.88 -12.50 15.15
N PRO A 53 -15.95 -11.62 15.59
CA PRO A 53 -15.12 -11.93 16.74
C PRO A 53 -15.96 -12.02 18.01
N PRO A 54 -15.72 -13.00 18.91
CA PRO A 54 -16.33 -13.03 20.23
C PRO A 54 -16.01 -11.75 21.03
N ALA A 55 -16.90 -11.31 21.91
CA ALA A 55 -16.71 -10.10 22.73
C ALA A 55 -15.41 -10.13 23.55
N GLU A 56 -15.02 -11.29 24.05
CA GLU A 56 -13.75 -11.48 24.75
C GLU A 56 -12.54 -11.18 23.86
N MET A 57 -12.59 -11.59 22.58
CA MET A 57 -11.52 -11.32 21.61
C MET A 57 -11.46 -9.83 21.25
N VAL A 58 -12.60 -9.15 21.14
CA VAL A 58 -12.64 -7.70 20.94
C VAL A 58 -11.93 -6.99 22.11
N ALA A 59 -12.25 -7.35 23.36
CA ALA A 59 -11.61 -6.79 24.54
C ALA A 59 -10.09 -7.06 24.58
N GLN A 60 -9.66 -8.27 24.16
CA GLN A 60 -8.24 -8.60 24.05
C GLN A 60 -7.53 -7.77 22.99
N LEU A 61 -8.15 -7.54 21.84
CA LEU A 61 -7.60 -6.69 20.77
C LEU A 61 -7.45 -5.25 21.23
N GLU A 62 -8.48 -4.69 21.86
CA GLU A 62 -8.48 -3.30 22.37
C GLU A 62 -7.45 -3.04 23.47
N ALA A 63 -7.08 -4.09 24.22
CA ALA A 63 -6.06 -4.02 25.26
C ALA A 63 -4.61 -4.12 24.72
N ARG A 64 -4.42 -4.36 23.42
CA ARG A 64 -3.06 -4.56 22.85
C ARG A 64 -2.44 -3.25 22.41
N ASP A 65 -1.19 -3.02 22.75
CA ASP A 65 -0.42 -1.83 22.37
C ASP A 65 -0.23 -1.67 20.85
N GLU A 66 -0.28 -2.79 20.09
CA GLU A 66 -0.16 -2.78 18.63
C GLU A 66 -1.41 -2.24 17.94
N VAL A 67 -2.57 -2.35 18.59
CA VAL A 67 -3.85 -1.89 18.06
C VAL A 67 -4.00 -0.39 18.35
N ARG A 68 -4.27 0.35 17.29
CA ARG A 68 -4.52 1.80 17.37
C ARG A 68 -5.97 2.11 17.68
N ALA A 69 -6.88 1.40 17.00
CA ALA A 69 -8.32 1.56 17.15
C ALA A 69 -9.06 0.33 16.63
N THR A 70 -10.27 0.13 17.10
CA THR A 70 -11.22 -0.84 16.58
C THR A 70 -12.53 -0.16 16.18
N ARG A 71 -13.23 -0.71 15.18
CA ARG A 71 -14.55 -0.22 14.77
C ARG A 71 -15.39 -1.37 14.25
N SER A 72 -16.62 -1.49 14.77
CA SER A 72 -17.60 -2.44 14.23
C SER A 72 -18.13 -1.94 12.88
N GLU A 73 -18.27 -2.85 11.93
CA GLU A 73 -18.84 -2.61 10.60
C GLU A 73 -19.57 -3.87 10.11
N ARG A 74 -20.44 -3.72 9.12
CA ARG A 74 -21.12 -4.85 8.48
C ARG A 74 -20.64 -4.99 7.06
N LEU A 75 -20.27 -6.21 6.67
CA LEU A 75 -19.70 -6.52 5.35
C LEU A 75 -20.38 -7.76 4.74
N TRP A 76 -20.41 -7.79 3.43
CA TRP A 76 -20.76 -8.99 2.69
C TRP A 76 -19.57 -9.96 2.68
N VAL A 77 -19.77 -11.13 3.30
CA VAL A 77 -18.75 -12.18 3.41
C VAL A 77 -19.38 -13.50 2.92
N ASN A 78 -18.84 -14.07 1.85
CA ASN A 78 -19.34 -15.31 1.24
C ASN A 78 -20.84 -15.27 0.91
N GLY A 79 -21.37 -14.12 0.47
CA GLY A 79 -22.77 -13.98 0.06
C GLY A 79 -23.76 -13.67 1.18
N GLU A 80 -23.27 -13.46 2.40
CA GLU A 80 -24.08 -13.09 3.57
C GLU A 80 -23.53 -11.81 4.22
N GLU A 81 -24.43 -11.03 4.79
CA GLU A 81 -24.05 -9.85 5.57
C GLU A 81 -23.63 -10.28 6.97
N ARG A 82 -22.39 -9.96 7.37
CA ARG A 82 -21.79 -10.35 8.64
C ARG A 82 -21.28 -9.17 9.43
N ASP A 83 -21.33 -9.28 10.74
CA ASP A 83 -20.69 -8.33 11.64
C ASP A 83 -19.17 -8.54 11.61
N CYS A 84 -18.42 -7.47 11.38
CA CYS A 84 -16.99 -7.49 11.31
C CYS A 84 -16.40 -6.43 12.25
N LEU A 85 -15.22 -6.70 12.77
CA LEU A 85 -14.43 -5.75 13.53
C LEU A 85 -13.26 -5.29 12.65
N ARG A 86 -13.25 -4.02 12.26
CA ARG A 86 -12.07 -3.37 11.68
C ARG A 86 -11.05 -3.13 12.79
N VAL A 87 -9.83 -3.61 12.59
CA VAL A 87 -8.70 -3.45 13.50
C VAL A 87 -7.64 -2.59 12.83
N GLU A 88 -7.41 -1.39 13.33
CA GLU A 88 -6.37 -0.48 12.88
C GLU A 88 -5.11 -0.67 13.73
N VAL A 89 -3.95 -0.68 13.07
CA VAL A 89 -2.65 -0.83 13.73
C VAL A 89 -1.75 0.38 13.45
N TRP A 90 -0.72 0.58 14.26
CA TRP A 90 0.17 1.74 14.13
C TRP A 90 1.03 1.69 12.85
N HIS A 91 1.45 0.49 12.41
CA HIS A 91 2.23 0.33 11.18
C HIS A 91 2.11 -1.10 10.61
N PRO A 92 2.40 -1.33 9.31
CA PRO A 92 2.15 -2.61 8.64
C PRO A 92 2.83 -3.82 9.29
N GLY A 93 4.01 -3.63 9.89
CA GLY A 93 4.74 -4.70 10.58
C GLY A 93 4.00 -5.29 11.79
N LYS A 94 2.93 -4.64 12.26
CA LYS A 94 2.08 -5.16 13.34
C LYS A 94 0.92 -6.02 12.83
N VAL A 95 0.59 -5.94 11.54
CA VAL A 95 -0.49 -6.75 10.94
C VAL A 95 -0.15 -8.25 11.00
N VAL A 96 1.05 -8.63 10.59
CA VAL A 96 1.44 -10.05 10.47
C VAL A 96 1.38 -10.79 11.81
N PRO A 97 1.97 -10.30 12.92
CA PRO A 97 1.87 -10.97 14.21
C PRO A 97 0.43 -11.08 14.73
N LEU A 98 -0.38 -10.03 14.56
CA LEU A 98 -1.79 -10.04 14.95
C LEU A 98 -2.60 -11.03 14.11
N ARG A 99 -2.40 -11.01 12.79
CA ARG A 99 -3.02 -11.96 11.85
C ARG A 99 -2.75 -13.40 12.25
N ASP A 100 -1.48 -13.73 12.49
CA ASP A 100 -1.07 -15.11 12.79
C ASP A 100 -1.62 -15.57 14.15
N TRP A 101 -1.66 -14.67 15.13
CA TRP A 101 -2.30 -14.93 16.42
C TRP A 101 -3.82 -15.17 16.29
N LEU A 102 -4.55 -14.30 15.55
CA LEU A 102 -5.99 -14.44 15.35
C LEU A 102 -6.35 -15.69 14.53
N ARG A 103 -5.52 -16.07 13.55
CA ARG A 103 -5.68 -17.32 12.80
C ARG A 103 -5.47 -18.55 13.70
N ALA A 104 -4.53 -18.50 14.63
CA ALA A 104 -4.34 -19.56 15.63
C ALA A 104 -5.55 -19.69 16.59
N CYS A 105 -6.36 -18.63 16.74
CA CYS A 105 -7.65 -18.64 17.42
C CYS A 105 -8.83 -19.04 16.50
N GLU A 106 -8.55 -19.58 15.31
CA GLU A 106 -9.53 -20.03 14.32
C GLU A 106 -10.49 -18.94 13.81
N LEU A 107 -10.08 -17.66 13.88
CA LEU A 107 -10.87 -16.54 13.39
C LEU A 107 -10.65 -16.29 11.90
N THR A 108 -11.72 -15.93 11.21
CA THR A 108 -11.69 -15.53 9.79
C THR A 108 -11.28 -14.06 9.69
N LEU A 109 -10.28 -13.80 8.85
CA LEU A 109 -9.75 -12.46 8.61
C LEU A 109 -9.95 -12.04 7.17
N LEU A 110 -10.23 -10.76 6.95
CA LEU A 110 -10.32 -10.16 5.63
C LEU A 110 -9.22 -9.11 5.48
N ALA A 111 -8.61 -9.06 4.30
CA ALA A 111 -7.60 -8.08 3.90
C ALA A 111 -6.29 -8.06 4.75
N ALA A 112 -6.06 -9.05 5.62
CA ALA A 112 -4.88 -9.11 6.48
C ALA A 112 -3.58 -9.53 5.75
N ASP A 113 -3.67 -9.96 4.50
CA ASP A 113 -2.59 -10.40 3.61
C ASP A 113 -2.39 -9.49 2.40
N ILE A 114 -3.18 -8.43 2.27
CA ILE A 114 -3.00 -7.41 1.25
C ILE A 114 -1.89 -6.45 1.69
N PRO A 115 -0.80 -6.27 0.90
CA PRO A 115 0.21 -5.26 1.19
C PRO A 115 -0.40 -3.86 1.34
N PHE A 116 0.02 -3.11 2.36
CA PHE A 116 -0.66 -1.88 2.76
C PHE A 116 -0.74 -0.83 1.62
N HIS A 117 0.29 -0.70 0.80
CA HIS A 117 0.28 0.23 -0.34
C HIS A 117 -0.77 -0.13 -1.40
N PHE A 118 -1.06 -1.42 -1.64
CA PHE A 118 -2.18 -1.82 -2.50
C PHE A 118 -3.52 -1.57 -1.82
N ARG A 119 -3.59 -1.82 -0.50
CA ARG A 119 -4.79 -1.51 0.26
C ARG A 119 -5.13 -0.02 0.19
N TYR A 120 -4.13 0.84 0.30
CA TYR A 120 -4.30 2.28 0.14
C TYR A 120 -4.94 2.64 -1.21
N ILE A 121 -4.45 2.04 -2.30
CA ILE A 121 -4.99 2.24 -3.66
C ILE A 121 -6.47 1.82 -3.72
N TYR A 122 -6.82 0.68 -3.14
CA TYR A 122 -8.21 0.19 -3.15
C TYR A 122 -9.13 1.04 -2.28
N ASP A 123 -8.68 1.44 -1.10
CA ASP A 123 -9.50 2.23 -0.16
C ASP A 123 -9.81 3.64 -0.69
N HIS A 124 -8.98 4.17 -1.56
CA HIS A 124 -9.17 5.49 -2.17
C HIS A 124 -9.67 5.42 -3.62
N ASP A 125 -10.05 4.21 -4.08
CA ASP A 125 -10.50 3.96 -5.47
C ASP A 125 -9.53 4.52 -6.53
N LEU A 126 -8.24 4.48 -6.24
CA LEU A 126 -7.22 4.98 -7.15
C LEU A 126 -7.00 3.99 -8.30
N GLY A 127 -7.29 4.42 -9.50
CA GLY A 127 -7.09 3.62 -10.71
C GLY A 127 -5.67 3.74 -11.28
N GLY A 128 -5.56 3.64 -12.62
CA GLY A 128 -4.28 3.75 -13.32
C GLY A 128 -3.68 5.17 -13.34
N CYS A 129 -4.47 6.21 -13.01
CA CYS A 129 -4.02 7.58 -12.91
C CYS A 129 -4.61 8.25 -11.68
N VAL A 130 -3.85 9.18 -11.10
CA VAL A 130 -4.26 9.96 -9.93
C VAL A 130 -3.95 11.44 -10.16
N THR A 131 -4.87 12.32 -9.80
CA THR A 131 -4.61 13.75 -9.66
C THR A 131 -4.33 14.04 -8.20
N PHE A 132 -3.33 14.86 -7.95
CA PHE A 132 -2.92 15.25 -6.60
C PHE A 132 -2.64 16.74 -6.51
N GLU A 133 -2.75 17.27 -5.29
CA GLU A 133 -2.27 18.60 -4.91
C GLU A 133 -1.29 18.45 -3.75
N GLY A 134 -0.21 19.21 -3.76
CA GLY A 134 0.81 19.15 -2.72
C GLY A 134 1.99 20.06 -2.97
N GLU A 135 2.98 19.96 -2.08
CA GLU A 135 4.19 20.77 -2.10
C GLU A 135 5.44 19.90 -2.31
N PRO A 136 6.49 20.42 -2.95
CA PRO A 136 7.74 19.70 -3.10
C PRO A 136 8.32 19.30 -1.73
N LEU A 137 8.71 18.03 -1.61
CA LEU A 137 9.36 17.46 -0.44
C LEU A 137 10.79 17.08 -0.79
N GLU A 138 11.76 17.68 -0.11
CA GLU A 138 13.16 17.27 -0.27
C GLU A 138 13.42 15.91 0.36
N LYS A 139 13.74 14.93 -0.48
CA LYS A 139 14.15 13.57 -0.08
C LYS A 139 15.53 13.25 -0.64
N ARG A 140 16.52 13.16 0.25
CA ARG A 140 17.91 12.85 -0.15
C ARG A 140 18.01 11.42 -0.71
N GLY A 141 18.70 11.26 -1.84
CA GLY A 141 18.94 9.95 -2.45
C GLY A 141 17.82 9.46 -3.38
N TRP A 142 16.78 10.25 -3.60
CA TRP A 142 15.73 9.93 -4.57
C TRP A 142 16.11 10.40 -5.97
N SER A 143 15.80 9.59 -6.99
CA SER A 143 16.13 9.86 -8.39
C SER A 143 15.08 10.70 -9.12
N CYS A 144 13.95 11.00 -8.48
CA CYS A 144 12.89 11.83 -9.01
C CYS A 144 12.38 12.80 -7.94
N PRO A 145 11.72 13.90 -8.34
CA PRO A 145 11.03 14.80 -7.41
C PRO A 145 10.00 14.04 -6.57
N VAL A 146 9.89 14.43 -5.30
CA VAL A 146 8.87 13.94 -4.37
C VAL A 146 7.92 15.07 -4.05
N ILE A 147 6.62 14.82 -4.11
CA ILE A 147 5.58 15.77 -3.71
C ILE A 147 4.87 15.23 -2.46
N ASP A 148 4.78 16.04 -1.43
CA ASP A 148 3.98 15.77 -0.24
C ASP A 148 2.54 16.18 -0.53
N ALA A 149 1.69 15.19 -0.80
CA ALA A 149 0.31 15.44 -1.22
C ALA A 149 -0.59 15.79 -0.03
N THR A 150 -1.39 16.81 -0.21
CA THR A 150 -2.49 17.16 0.71
C THR A 150 -3.81 16.55 0.28
N THR A 151 -4.02 16.40 -1.03
CA THR A 151 -5.21 15.76 -1.61
C THR A 151 -4.82 14.81 -2.73
N MET A 152 -5.63 13.75 -2.93
CA MET A 152 -5.54 12.84 -4.06
C MET A 152 -6.91 12.36 -4.47
N GLU A 153 -7.11 12.23 -5.78
CA GLU A 153 -8.36 11.78 -6.39
C GLU A 153 -8.08 10.90 -7.62
N PRO A 154 -8.96 9.95 -7.95
CA PRO A 154 -8.90 9.22 -9.21
C PRO A 154 -8.90 10.19 -10.41
N ALA A 155 -8.21 9.82 -11.47
CA ALA A 155 -8.13 10.63 -12.68
C ALA A 155 -8.41 9.80 -13.94
N GLU A 156 -8.79 10.47 -15.01
CA GLU A 156 -8.90 9.84 -16.32
C GLU A 156 -7.56 9.25 -16.77
N THR A 157 -7.63 8.05 -17.32
CA THR A 157 -6.44 7.33 -17.76
C THR A 157 -5.84 7.98 -19.00
N PHE A 158 -4.53 8.22 -18.95
CA PHE A 158 -3.74 8.64 -20.10
C PHE A 158 -2.55 7.71 -20.33
N THR A 159 -1.98 7.73 -21.52
CA THR A 159 -0.75 7.00 -21.83
C THR A 159 0.45 7.91 -21.61
N ALA A 160 1.31 7.53 -20.66
CA ALA A 160 2.58 8.21 -20.44
C ALA A 160 3.66 7.60 -21.36
N PRO A 161 4.62 8.38 -21.87
CA PRO A 161 5.76 7.82 -22.60
C PRO A 161 6.62 6.99 -21.67
N LEU A 162 6.77 5.71 -22.00
CA LEU A 162 7.55 4.73 -21.23
C LEU A 162 8.63 4.09 -22.08
N ARG A 163 9.83 3.99 -21.52
CA ARG A 163 10.84 3.05 -22.03
C ARG A 163 10.87 1.84 -21.11
N VAL A 164 10.54 0.68 -21.65
CA VAL A 164 10.44 -0.57 -20.88
C VAL A 164 11.65 -1.44 -21.19
N LEU A 165 12.39 -1.82 -20.13
CA LEU A 165 13.43 -2.83 -20.22
C LEU A 165 12.87 -4.14 -19.64
N SER A 166 12.73 -5.15 -20.50
CA SER A 166 12.48 -6.52 -20.07
C SER A 166 13.82 -7.23 -19.85
N PHE A 167 13.97 -7.84 -18.68
CA PHE A 167 15.17 -8.51 -18.25
C PHE A 167 14.83 -9.90 -17.74
N ASP A 168 15.53 -10.90 -18.24
CA ASP A 168 15.38 -12.29 -17.81
C ASP A 168 16.75 -12.95 -17.61
N VAL A 169 16.84 -13.86 -16.62
CA VAL A 169 18.06 -14.56 -16.26
C VAL A 169 17.78 -16.04 -16.04
N GLU A 170 18.46 -16.88 -16.81
CA GLU A 170 18.46 -18.31 -16.59
C GLU A 170 19.68 -18.71 -15.75
N ASN A 171 19.46 -19.44 -14.68
CA ASN A 171 20.52 -19.86 -13.78
C ASN A 171 20.39 -21.33 -13.32
N SER A 172 21.52 -21.94 -12.97
CA SER A 172 21.57 -23.25 -12.33
C SER A 172 20.95 -23.20 -10.94
N LEU A 173 20.09 -24.16 -10.63
CA LEU A 173 19.53 -24.34 -9.28
C LEU A 173 20.53 -24.91 -8.28
N VAL A 174 21.64 -25.54 -8.79
CA VAL A 174 22.63 -26.22 -7.96
C VAL A 174 23.73 -25.27 -7.48
N ASP A 175 24.38 -24.58 -8.42
CA ASP A 175 25.54 -23.72 -8.14
C ASP A 175 25.30 -22.23 -8.38
N ARG A 176 24.04 -21.85 -8.71
CA ARG A 176 23.60 -20.49 -9.01
C ARG A 176 24.35 -19.81 -10.15
N ARG A 177 25.04 -20.58 -11.00
CA ARG A 177 25.74 -20.06 -12.17
C ARG A 177 24.70 -19.53 -13.16
N ILE A 178 24.91 -18.32 -13.66
CA ILE A 178 24.09 -17.72 -14.72
C ILE A 178 24.48 -18.35 -16.05
N PHE A 179 23.50 -18.90 -16.77
CA PHE A 179 23.69 -19.49 -18.10
C PHE A 179 23.47 -18.46 -19.20
N CYS A 180 22.43 -17.69 -19.10
CA CYS A 180 22.16 -16.61 -20.04
C CYS A 180 21.40 -15.46 -19.39
N THR A 181 21.46 -14.32 -20.05
CA THR A 181 20.69 -13.12 -19.72
C THR A 181 20.07 -12.59 -21.00
N CYS A 182 18.77 -12.37 -20.98
CA CYS A 182 18.03 -11.74 -22.07
C CYS A 182 17.65 -10.31 -21.69
N LEU A 183 17.84 -9.38 -22.63
CA LEU A 183 17.48 -7.97 -22.48
C LEU A 183 16.69 -7.53 -23.71
N THR A 184 15.52 -6.94 -23.49
CA THR A 184 14.71 -6.35 -24.56
C THR A 184 14.26 -4.95 -24.16
N VAL A 185 14.47 -3.98 -25.03
CA VAL A 185 14.04 -2.59 -24.82
C VAL A 185 12.87 -2.28 -25.75
N HIS A 186 11.80 -1.74 -25.17
CA HIS A 186 10.63 -1.24 -25.90
C HIS A 186 10.49 0.25 -25.62
N ASP A 187 10.43 1.04 -26.67
CA ASP A 187 10.05 2.45 -26.61
C ASP A 187 8.55 2.54 -26.95
N GLY A 188 7.73 3.01 -25.99
CA GLY A 188 6.30 3.18 -26.13
C GLY A 188 5.92 4.61 -26.52
#